data_588b38692c6c8f3a25e9291559f88b0c
#
_entry.id   588b38692c6c8f3a25e9291559f88b0c
#
_cell.length_a   1.000
_cell.length_b   1.000
_cell.length_c   1.000
_cell.angle_alpha   90.00
_cell.angle_beta   90.00
_cell.angle_gamma   90.00
#
_symmetry.space_group_name_H-M   'P 1'
#
loop_
_entity.id
_entity.type
_entity.pdbx_description
1 polymer ?
#
loop_
_entity_poly.entity_id
_entity_poly.type
_entity_poly.pdbx_seq_one_letter_code
_entity_poly.pdbx_strand_id
1 'polypeptide(L)'
;VFALRNEPGPVPKSMGACTVKGYNNWDRIHQYRRDLEENSGKPMDEILWQIEFKKIIQNKELYQDKFIILSRGPYSNVRAESIGMDEDEWKKLSLKIRLEHECCHYFTLRLFGITRNNLLDELLTDFYGMVKTFNKFQSELFFQFMGLEDFPNYRSGGRMENYLGNPPVSTAAFAVLQKLTYLSAKNIENFYNKISKKNSNRSLFLVLLTILKLGLEMIGSEDGQENLRSTYKELMEQNKD
;
A
#
# COMPACT_ATOMS: atom_id res chain seq x y z
N VAL A 1 14.03 -3.14 -15.38
CA VAL A 1 13.58 -2.72 -14.06
C VAL A 1 14.52 -1.69 -13.45
N PHE A 2 15.09 -0.86 -14.31
CA PHE A 2 15.93 0.27 -13.90
C PHE A 2 15.13 1.39 -13.21
N ALA A 3 13.80 1.39 -13.36
CA ALA A 3 13.00 2.57 -13.04
C ALA A 3 12.73 2.79 -11.56
N LEU A 4 12.94 1.79 -10.69
CA LEU A 4 12.50 1.88 -9.30
C LEU A 4 13.56 2.26 -8.30
N ARG A 5 14.77 1.78 -8.50
CA ARG A 5 15.87 2.02 -7.55
C ARG A 5 17.04 2.75 -8.16
N ASN A 6 17.02 3.09 -9.47
CA ASN A 6 18.20 3.52 -10.23
C ASN A 6 19.41 2.57 -10.10
N GLU A 7 19.19 1.34 -9.67
CA GLU A 7 20.22 0.34 -9.47
C GLU A 7 20.04 -0.80 -10.47
N PRO A 8 21.07 -1.19 -11.21
CA PRO A 8 21.03 -2.37 -12.05
C PRO A 8 21.03 -3.61 -11.15
N GLY A 9 19.95 -4.38 -11.18
CA GLY A 9 19.85 -5.61 -10.40
C GLY A 9 18.64 -6.46 -10.79
N PRO A 10 18.66 -7.75 -10.46
CA PRO A 10 17.50 -8.61 -10.64
C PRO A 10 16.37 -8.12 -9.72
N VAL A 11 15.14 -8.17 -10.23
CA VAL A 11 13.95 -7.93 -9.40
C VAL A 11 13.89 -9.05 -8.35
N PRO A 12 13.80 -8.73 -7.04
CA PRO A 12 13.60 -9.75 -6.03
C PRO A 12 12.37 -10.60 -6.37
N LYS A 13 12.46 -11.91 -6.26
CA LYS A 13 11.33 -12.83 -6.52
C LYS A 13 10.11 -12.53 -5.65
N SER A 14 10.35 -11.93 -4.47
CA SER A 14 9.32 -11.48 -3.54
C SER A 14 8.65 -10.16 -3.91
N MET A 15 9.14 -9.43 -4.94
CA MET A 15 8.55 -8.16 -5.35
C MET A 15 7.23 -8.41 -6.05
N GLY A 16 6.13 -8.18 -5.33
CA GLY A 16 4.77 -8.32 -5.85
C GLY A 16 4.30 -7.14 -6.69
N ALA A 17 4.84 -5.95 -6.47
CA ALA A 17 4.47 -4.73 -7.15
C ALA A 17 5.65 -3.80 -7.37
N CYS A 18 5.50 -2.89 -8.32
CA CYS A 18 6.51 -1.95 -8.74
C CYS A 18 5.87 -0.61 -9.09
N THR A 19 6.05 0.41 -8.25
CA THR A 19 5.56 1.76 -8.52
C THR A 19 6.56 2.53 -9.37
N VAL A 20 6.13 2.96 -10.57
CA VAL A 20 6.86 3.86 -11.45
C VAL A 20 6.37 5.28 -11.19
N LYS A 21 7.24 6.12 -10.60
CA LYS A 21 6.87 7.48 -10.17
C LYS A 21 7.03 8.54 -11.25
N GLY A 22 7.65 8.21 -12.38
CA GLY A 22 7.83 9.14 -13.48
C GLY A 22 8.37 8.42 -14.70
N TYR A 23 7.50 8.10 -15.64
CA TYR A 23 7.82 7.54 -16.94
C TYR A 23 7.59 8.61 -18.00
N ASN A 24 8.64 9.02 -18.73
CA ASN A 24 8.50 10.04 -19.76
C ASN A 24 7.62 9.52 -20.90
N ASN A 25 6.45 10.11 -21.02
CA ASN A 25 5.51 9.82 -22.09
C ASN A 25 5.77 10.77 -23.26
N TRP A 26 6.53 10.30 -24.23
CA TRP A 26 6.88 11.07 -25.42
C TRP A 26 5.67 11.41 -26.30
N ASP A 27 4.62 10.59 -26.28
CA ASP A 27 3.40 10.87 -27.04
C ASP A 27 2.70 12.12 -26.52
N ARG A 28 2.74 12.39 -25.21
CA ARG A 28 2.23 13.65 -24.62
C ARG A 28 3.05 14.84 -25.08
N ILE A 29 4.37 14.71 -25.14
CA ILE A 29 5.27 15.76 -25.62
C ILE A 29 4.99 16.07 -27.09
N HIS A 30 4.84 15.03 -27.91
CA HIS A 30 4.48 15.19 -29.32
C HIS A 30 3.07 15.76 -29.52
N GLN A 31 2.11 15.36 -28.69
CA GLN A 31 0.77 15.92 -28.73
C GLN A 31 0.78 17.40 -28.37
N TYR A 32 1.49 17.77 -27.32
CA TYR A 32 1.63 19.19 -26.94
C TYR A 32 2.22 20.04 -28.08
N ARG A 33 3.21 19.53 -28.81
CA ARG A 33 3.74 20.20 -30.00
C ARG A 33 2.68 20.38 -31.08
N ARG A 34 1.92 19.33 -31.40
CA ARG A 34 0.81 19.39 -32.36
C ARG A 34 -0.25 20.39 -31.95
N ASP A 35 -0.65 20.40 -30.69
CA ASP A 35 -1.66 21.32 -30.18
C ASP A 35 -1.21 22.79 -30.33
N LEU A 36 0.08 23.07 -30.13
CA LEU A 36 0.65 24.40 -30.36
C LEU A 36 0.65 24.80 -31.85
N GLU A 37 0.97 23.86 -32.72
CA GLU A 37 0.96 24.07 -34.18
C GLU A 37 -0.47 24.34 -34.68
N GLU A 38 -1.45 23.56 -34.22
CA GLU A 38 -2.86 23.74 -34.55
C GLU A 38 -3.40 25.08 -34.06
N ASN A 39 -3.09 25.47 -32.82
CA ASN A 39 -3.54 26.73 -32.23
C ASN A 39 -2.90 27.96 -32.91
N SER A 40 -1.66 27.85 -33.39
CA SER A 40 -0.95 28.92 -34.10
C SER A 40 -1.27 28.99 -35.60
N GLY A 41 -1.84 27.92 -36.14
CA GLY A 41 -2.09 27.76 -37.58
C GLY A 41 -0.82 27.65 -38.42
N LYS A 42 0.34 27.38 -37.80
CA LYS A 42 1.65 27.27 -38.47
C LYS A 42 2.49 26.16 -37.88
N PRO A 43 3.30 25.46 -38.67
CA PRO A 43 4.29 24.54 -38.15
C PRO A 43 5.22 25.25 -37.14
N MET A 44 5.56 24.55 -36.06
CA MET A 44 6.44 25.10 -35.04
C MET A 44 7.91 25.05 -35.52
N ASP A 45 8.55 26.22 -35.55
CA ASP A 45 9.97 26.33 -35.73
C ASP A 45 10.74 25.59 -34.64
N GLU A 46 11.87 24.96 -35.00
CA GLU A 46 12.66 24.16 -34.06
C GLU A 46 13.25 25.00 -32.92
N ILE A 47 13.60 26.27 -33.18
CA ILE A 47 14.10 27.18 -32.13
C ILE A 47 12.99 27.51 -31.14
N LEU A 48 11.80 27.79 -31.63
CA LEU A 48 10.61 28.03 -30.77
C LEU A 48 10.25 26.76 -30.01
N TRP A 49 10.33 25.58 -30.67
CA TRP A 49 10.09 24.30 -29.98
C TRP A 49 11.07 24.06 -28.85
N GLN A 50 12.35 24.34 -29.01
CA GLN A 50 13.33 24.19 -27.93
C GLN A 50 13.01 25.09 -26.71
N ILE A 51 12.48 26.28 -26.96
CA ILE A 51 12.06 27.20 -25.89
C ILE A 51 10.84 26.62 -25.14
N GLU A 52 9.84 26.15 -25.88
CA GLU A 52 8.64 25.56 -25.30
C GLU A 52 8.95 24.23 -24.58
N PHE A 53 9.82 23.41 -25.17
CA PHE A 53 10.25 22.18 -24.54
C PHE A 53 10.95 22.40 -23.19
N LYS A 54 11.78 23.45 -23.08
CA LYS A 54 12.38 23.83 -21.79
C LYS A 54 11.35 24.21 -20.73
N LYS A 55 10.20 24.76 -21.11
CA LYS A 55 9.09 25.06 -20.19
C LYS A 55 8.39 23.77 -19.75
N ILE A 56 8.13 22.84 -20.67
CA ILE A 56 7.47 21.56 -20.37
C ILE A 56 8.29 20.75 -19.37
N ILE A 57 9.60 20.61 -19.56
CA ILE A 57 10.44 19.77 -18.71
C ILE A 57 10.51 20.25 -17.25
N GLN A 58 10.20 21.52 -17.00
CA GLN A 58 10.07 22.03 -15.63
C GLN A 58 8.82 21.53 -14.92
N ASN A 59 7.77 21.17 -15.67
CA ASN A 59 6.53 20.63 -15.14
C ASN A 59 6.36 19.15 -15.52
N LYS A 60 6.91 18.27 -14.68
CA LYS A 60 6.91 16.81 -14.92
C LYS A 60 5.50 16.21 -15.08
N GLU A 61 4.47 16.82 -14.51
CA GLU A 61 3.09 16.33 -14.59
C GLU A 61 2.52 16.42 -16.01
N LEU A 62 3.07 17.31 -16.86
CA LEU A 62 2.64 17.44 -18.25
C LEU A 62 3.07 16.25 -19.12
N TYR A 63 4.20 15.59 -18.80
CA TYR A 63 4.78 14.58 -19.68
C TYR A 63 5.18 13.28 -18.98
N GLN A 64 5.07 13.20 -17.67
CA GLN A 64 5.38 11.96 -16.96
C GLN A 64 4.12 11.23 -16.51
N ASP A 65 4.07 9.94 -16.79
CA ASP A 65 3.07 9.03 -16.28
C ASP A 65 3.54 8.38 -14.98
N LYS A 66 2.58 8.10 -14.10
CA LYS A 66 2.76 7.32 -12.87
C LYS A 66 1.87 6.09 -12.98
N PHE A 67 2.46 4.92 -12.76
CA PHE A 67 1.70 3.68 -12.80
C PHE A 67 2.31 2.61 -11.90
N ILE A 68 1.55 1.59 -11.61
CA ILE A 68 1.95 0.46 -10.77
C ILE A 68 1.93 -0.80 -11.62
N ILE A 69 3.06 -1.52 -11.65
CA ILE A 69 3.17 -2.83 -12.28
C ILE A 69 2.91 -3.88 -11.21
N LEU A 70 1.94 -4.76 -11.45
CA LEU A 70 1.57 -5.81 -10.51
C LEU A 70 1.99 -7.19 -11.04
N SER A 71 2.53 -8.04 -10.17
CA SER A 71 2.76 -9.43 -10.49
C SER A 71 1.46 -10.25 -10.37
N ARG A 72 1.39 -11.37 -11.09
CA ARG A 72 0.25 -12.31 -11.02
C ARG A 72 0.55 -13.51 -10.10
N GLY A 73 1.66 -13.49 -9.38
CA GLY A 73 2.02 -14.55 -8.43
C GLY A 73 1.17 -14.51 -7.16
N PRO A 74 1.27 -15.55 -6.33
CA PRO A 74 0.62 -15.60 -5.01
C PRO A 74 0.98 -14.39 -4.16
N TYR A 75 0.03 -13.86 -3.40
CA TYR A 75 0.27 -12.73 -2.51
C TYR A 75 1.19 -13.15 -1.37
N SER A 76 2.23 -12.36 -1.11
CA SER A 76 3.27 -12.63 -0.09
C SER A 76 3.90 -14.03 -0.18
N ASN A 77 3.94 -14.64 -1.37
CA ASN A 77 4.41 -16.01 -1.61
C ASN A 77 3.64 -17.09 -0.81
N VAL A 78 2.45 -16.78 -0.31
CA VAL A 78 1.61 -17.75 0.38
C VAL A 78 1.00 -18.71 -0.63
N ARG A 79 1.19 -20.02 -0.40
CA ARG A 79 0.66 -21.06 -1.28
C ARG A 79 -0.84 -21.23 -1.10
N ALA A 80 -1.57 -21.47 -2.18
CA ALA A 80 -3.01 -21.70 -2.15
C ALA A 80 -3.39 -22.85 -1.19
N GLU A 81 -2.59 -23.92 -1.18
CA GLU A 81 -2.77 -25.09 -0.30
C GLU A 81 -2.72 -24.74 1.19
N SER A 82 -1.84 -23.80 1.59
CA SER A 82 -1.69 -23.41 3.01
C SER A 82 -2.90 -22.65 3.55
N ILE A 83 -3.76 -22.15 2.67
CA ILE A 83 -4.99 -21.41 3.00
C ILE A 83 -6.25 -22.12 2.51
N GLY A 84 -6.12 -23.36 2.03
CA GLY A 84 -7.23 -24.19 1.58
C GLY A 84 -7.97 -23.66 0.36
N MET A 85 -7.27 -22.97 -0.56
CA MET A 85 -7.86 -22.40 -1.78
C MET A 85 -7.37 -23.11 -3.04
N ASP A 86 -8.15 -22.98 -4.12
CA ASP A 86 -7.71 -23.33 -5.48
C ASP A 86 -6.62 -22.36 -5.95
N GLU A 87 -5.65 -22.86 -6.73
CA GLU A 87 -4.49 -22.08 -7.15
C GLU A 87 -4.87 -20.92 -8.08
N ASP A 88 -5.77 -21.14 -9.03
CA ASP A 88 -6.18 -20.12 -9.99
C ASP A 88 -7.09 -19.07 -9.35
N GLU A 89 -7.93 -19.50 -8.42
CA GLU A 89 -8.73 -18.59 -7.60
C GLU A 89 -7.82 -17.73 -6.72
N TRP A 90 -6.83 -18.34 -6.04
CA TRP A 90 -5.89 -17.62 -5.21
C TRP A 90 -5.05 -16.60 -6.00
N LYS A 91 -4.61 -16.94 -7.22
CA LYS A 91 -3.91 -15.99 -8.10
C LYS A 91 -4.77 -14.78 -8.46
N LYS A 92 -6.07 -14.98 -8.74
CA LYS A 92 -7.01 -13.88 -9.02
C LYS A 92 -7.22 -12.99 -7.80
N LEU A 93 -7.45 -13.60 -6.63
CA LEU A 93 -7.63 -12.87 -5.37
C LEU A 93 -6.32 -12.16 -4.96
N SER A 94 -5.17 -12.80 -5.14
CA SER A 94 -3.84 -12.23 -4.90
C SER A 94 -3.60 -10.97 -5.73
N LEU A 95 -4.00 -10.97 -6.99
CA LEU A 95 -3.88 -9.80 -7.86
C LEU A 95 -4.79 -8.67 -7.35
N LYS A 96 -6.01 -8.98 -6.92
CA LYS A 96 -6.95 -7.99 -6.39
C LYS A 96 -6.47 -7.41 -5.05
N ILE A 97 -6.01 -8.26 -4.12
CA ILE A 97 -5.41 -7.79 -2.86
C ILE A 97 -4.25 -6.84 -3.15
N ARG A 98 -3.34 -7.23 -4.06
CA ARG A 98 -2.17 -6.44 -4.41
C ARG A 98 -2.53 -5.10 -5.04
N LEU A 99 -3.52 -5.07 -5.93
CA LEU A 99 -4.01 -3.83 -6.52
C LEU A 99 -4.51 -2.86 -5.44
N GLU A 100 -5.38 -3.32 -4.58
CA GLU A 100 -5.98 -2.49 -3.52
C GLU A 100 -4.94 -2.06 -2.48
N HIS A 101 -3.99 -2.94 -2.14
CA HIS A 101 -2.86 -2.66 -1.27
C HIS A 101 -1.99 -1.52 -1.83
N GLU A 102 -1.56 -1.60 -3.06
CA GLU A 102 -0.73 -0.57 -3.70
C GLU A 102 -1.49 0.75 -3.91
N CYS A 103 -2.78 0.68 -4.23
CA CYS A 103 -3.63 1.86 -4.30
C CYS A 103 -3.77 2.52 -2.92
N CYS A 104 -3.83 1.74 -1.84
CA CYS A 104 -3.88 2.27 -0.49
C CYS A 104 -2.56 2.97 -0.11
N HIS A 105 -1.39 2.40 -0.42
CA HIS A 105 -0.10 3.07 -0.27
C HIS A 105 -0.04 4.41 -1.02
N TYR A 106 -0.52 4.43 -2.27
CA TYR A 106 -0.56 5.66 -3.03
C TYR A 106 -1.49 6.70 -2.40
N PHE A 107 -2.64 6.26 -1.91
CA PHE A 107 -3.61 7.11 -1.24
C PHE A 107 -3.05 7.70 0.07
N THR A 108 -2.47 6.87 0.94
CA THR A 108 -1.88 7.32 2.22
C THR A 108 -0.72 8.29 1.99
N LEU A 109 0.14 8.02 1.00
CA LEU A 109 1.22 8.91 0.60
C LEU A 109 0.70 10.29 0.11
N ARG A 110 -0.38 10.30 -0.69
CA ARG A 110 -0.96 11.55 -1.23
C ARG A 110 -1.68 12.37 -0.15
N LEU A 111 -2.31 11.70 0.80
CA LEU A 111 -3.10 12.36 1.83
C LEU A 111 -2.24 12.88 2.99
N PHE A 112 -1.23 12.12 3.38
CA PHE A 112 -0.44 12.39 4.59
C PHE A 112 1.03 12.75 4.30
N GLY A 113 1.47 12.68 3.06
CA GLY A 113 2.84 12.99 2.63
C GLY A 113 3.86 11.93 2.96
N ILE A 114 3.84 11.36 4.16
CA ILE A 114 4.75 10.30 4.62
C ILE A 114 3.98 9.37 5.57
N THR A 115 4.16 8.07 5.41
CA THR A 115 3.72 7.09 6.39
C THR A 115 4.65 7.08 7.59
N ARG A 116 4.10 7.10 8.80
CA ARG A 116 4.89 7.20 10.06
C ARG A 116 5.79 6.01 10.29
N ASN A 117 5.38 4.85 9.84
CA ASN A 117 6.01 3.57 10.15
C ASN A 117 5.67 2.58 9.04
N ASN A 118 6.69 2.03 8.43
CA ASN A 118 6.51 1.11 7.31
C ASN A 118 5.66 -0.11 7.67
N LEU A 119 5.80 -0.65 8.89
CA LEU A 119 5.06 -1.82 9.33
C LEU A 119 3.58 -1.50 9.58
N LEU A 120 3.27 -0.33 10.14
CA LEU A 120 1.88 0.14 10.29
C LEU A 120 1.23 0.37 8.92
N ASP A 121 1.97 0.93 7.97
CA ASP A 121 1.49 1.18 6.61
C ASP A 121 1.18 -0.15 5.90
N GLU A 122 2.06 -1.16 6.04
CA GLU A 122 1.82 -2.50 5.51
C GLU A 122 0.60 -3.18 6.14
N LEU A 123 0.42 -3.08 7.46
CA LEU A 123 -0.76 -3.62 8.14
C LEU A 123 -2.04 -2.92 7.64
N LEU A 124 -1.99 -1.60 7.48
CA LEU A 124 -3.11 -0.80 6.97
C LEU A 124 -3.48 -1.17 5.54
N THR A 125 -2.48 -1.29 4.67
CA THR A 125 -2.69 -1.60 3.25
C THR A 125 -3.14 -3.03 3.03
N ASP A 126 -2.63 -3.98 3.82
CA ASP A 126 -3.14 -5.36 3.83
C ASP A 126 -4.57 -5.44 4.36
N PHE A 127 -4.88 -4.71 5.44
CA PHE A 127 -6.25 -4.58 5.93
C PHE A 127 -7.18 -4.07 4.81
N TYR A 128 -6.80 -2.99 4.15
CA TYR A 128 -7.60 -2.41 3.05
C TYR A 128 -7.75 -3.39 1.88
N GLY A 129 -6.65 -3.99 1.43
CA GLY A 129 -6.64 -4.96 0.33
C GLY A 129 -7.55 -6.17 0.61
N MET A 130 -7.51 -6.71 1.83
CA MET A 130 -8.40 -7.81 2.23
C MET A 130 -9.87 -7.38 2.32
N VAL A 131 -10.16 -6.24 2.93
CA VAL A 131 -11.53 -5.74 3.04
C VAL A 131 -12.14 -5.50 1.66
N LYS A 132 -11.39 -4.92 0.73
CA LYS A 132 -11.85 -4.69 -0.65
C LYS A 132 -11.99 -5.99 -1.45
N THR A 133 -11.28 -7.04 -1.07
CA THR A 133 -11.31 -8.33 -1.78
C THR A 133 -12.34 -9.29 -1.20
N PHE A 134 -12.41 -9.40 0.14
CA PHE A 134 -13.20 -10.39 0.87
C PHE A 134 -14.38 -9.79 1.66
N ASN A 135 -14.55 -8.47 1.66
CA ASN A 135 -15.47 -7.72 2.55
C ASN A 135 -15.19 -7.93 4.05
N LYS A 136 -14.04 -8.45 4.40
CA LYS A 136 -13.59 -8.66 5.78
C LYS A 136 -12.07 -8.61 5.86
N PHE A 137 -11.56 -8.25 7.01
CA PHE A 137 -10.17 -8.46 7.37
C PHE A 137 -10.05 -9.81 8.09
N GLN A 138 -8.99 -10.57 7.80
CA GLN A 138 -8.71 -11.88 8.37
C GLN A 138 -7.30 -11.88 8.92
N SER A 139 -7.16 -11.75 10.23
CA SER A 139 -5.85 -11.72 10.88
C SER A 139 -5.05 -12.99 10.63
N GLU A 140 -5.70 -14.15 10.57
CA GLU A 140 -5.02 -15.43 10.26
C GLU A 140 -4.36 -15.43 8.89
N LEU A 141 -5.03 -14.88 7.87
CA LEU A 141 -4.45 -14.73 6.52
C LEU A 141 -3.31 -13.69 6.53
N PHE A 142 -3.46 -12.60 7.27
CA PHE A 142 -2.39 -11.63 7.45
C PHE A 142 -1.17 -12.26 8.13
N PHE A 143 -1.36 -13.14 9.10
CA PHE A 143 -0.26 -13.86 9.75
C PHE A 143 0.51 -14.75 8.77
N GLN A 144 -0.17 -15.40 7.83
CA GLN A 144 0.48 -16.15 6.75
C GLN A 144 1.37 -15.22 5.88
N PHE A 145 0.95 -13.98 5.63
CA PHE A 145 1.76 -13.01 4.88
C PHE A 145 3.01 -12.59 5.65
N MET A 146 2.88 -12.42 6.95
CA MET A 146 3.94 -11.93 7.82
C MET A 146 4.89 -13.02 8.33
N GLY A 147 4.50 -14.30 8.29
CA GLY A 147 5.20 -15.42 8.90
C GLY A 147 4.91 -15.57 10.39
N LEU A 148 3.75 -15.10 10.84
CA LEU A 148 3.29 -15.10 12.24
C LEU A 148 2.15 -16.11 12.50
N GLU A 149 1.89 -17.03 11.58
CA GLU A 149 0.82 -18.01 11.67
C GLU A 149 0.95 -18.97 12.85
N ASP A 150 2.16 -19.18 13.34
CA ASP A 150 2.47 -20.03 14.51
C ASP A 150 3.01 -19.21 15.69
N PHE A 151 2.51 -17.97 15.85
CA PHE A 151 2.96 -17.09 16.93
C PHE A 151 2.83 -17.76 18.31
N PRO A 152 3.87 -17.72 19.22
CA PRO A 152 5.02 -16.82 19.17
C PRO A 152 6.19 -17.30 18.28
N ASN A 153 6.10 -18.46 17.66
CA ASN A 153 7.11 -18.90 16.69
C ASN A 153 6.98 -18.08 15.40
N TYR A 154 8.11 -17.89 14.74
CA TYR A 154 8.19 -17.11 13.52
C TYR A 154 8.68 -17.99 12.37
N ARG A 155 7.95 -17.95 11.25
CA ARG A 155 8.37 -18.66 10.03
C ARG A 155 9.34 -17.81 9.23
N SER A 156 10.57 -18.30 9.09
CA SER A 156 11.60 -17.68 8.24
C SER A 156 11.10 -17.49 6.80
N GLY A 157 11.47 -16.37 6.20
CA GLY A 157 11.00 -15.96 4.87
C GLY A 157 9.64 -15.27 4.86
N GLY A 158 9.01 -15.03 6.01
CA GLY A 158 7.84 -14.18 6.14
C GLY A 158 8.21 -12.70 6.00
N ARG A 159 7.23 -11.84 5.67
CA ARG A 159 7.47 -10.41 5.43
C ARG A 159 7.99 -9.65 6.66
N MET A 160 7.84 -10.19 7.88
CA MET A 160 8.44 -9.57 9.08
C MET A 160 9.94 -9.35 8.95
N GLU A 161 10.67 -10.17 8.16
CA GLU A 161 12.11 -10.00 7.94
C GLU A 161 12.48 -8.66 7.30
N ASN A 162 11.57 -8.04 6.57
CA ASN A 162 11.77 -6.72 5.96
C ASN A 162 11.97 -5.61 7.01
N TYR A 163 11.60 -5.88 8.27
CA TYR A 163 11.67 -4.93 9.39
C TYR A 163 12.81 -5.22 10.38
N LEU A 164 13.69 -6.13 10.05
CA LEU A 164 14.90 -6.39 10.84
C LEU A 164 15.83 -5.18 10.88
N GLY A 165 15.82 -4.34 9.85
CA GLY A 165 16.72 -3.19 9.74
C GLY A 165 18.13 -3.56 9.27
N ASN A 166 18.94 -2.52 9.04
CA ASN A 166 20.37 -2.68 8.73
C ASN A 166 21.17 -1.54 9.42
N PRO A 167 21.93 -1.84 10.52
CA PRO A 167 22.11 -3.18 11.13
C PRO A 167 20.83 -3.76 11.72
N PRO A 168 20.73 -5.09 11.85
CA PRO A 168 19.55 -5.75 12.39
C PRO A 168 19.25 -5.32 13.83
N VAL A 169 17.98 -5.14 14.15
CA VAL A 169 17.53 -4.94 15.54
C VAL A 169 17.83 -6.19 16.39
N SER A 170 17.92 -6.02 17.70
CA SER A 170 18.12 -7.16 18.59
C SER A 170 16.98 -8.18 18.51
N THR A 171 17.26 -9.45 18.80
CA THR A 171 16.24 -10.50 18.84
C THR A 171 15.07 -10.14 19.76
N ALA A 172 15.36 -9.52 20.91
CA ALA A 172 14.32 -9.08 21.85
C ALA A 172 13.45 -7.97 21.24
N ALA A 173 14.04 -6.99 20.55
CA ALA A 173 13.29 -5.92 19.89
C ALA A 173 12.44 -6.48 18.75
N PHE A 174 12.97 -7.44 17.98
CA PHE A 174 12.22 -8.11 16.91
C PHE A 174 11.04 -8.92 17.47
N ALA A 175 11.21 -9.62 18.60
CA ALA A 175 10.12 -10.33 19.25
C ALA A 175 9.01 -9.39 19.76
N VAL A 176 9.36 -8.21 20.26
CA VAL A 176 8.39 -7.17 20.63
C VAL A 176 7.62 -6.70 19.40
N LEU A 177 8.31 -6.45 18.28
CA LEU A 177 7.70 -6.02 17.05
C LEU A 177 6.72 -7.06 16.49
N GLN A 178 7.10 -8.34 16.54
CA GLN A 178 6.22 -9.47 16.18
C GLN A 178 4.96 -9.50 17.06
N LYS A 179 5.12 -9.37 18.37
CA LYS A 179 4.00 -9.34 19.34
C LYS A 179 3.06 -8.17 19.05
N LEU A 180 3.59 -6.96 18.86
CA LEU A 180 2.79 -5.78 18.55
C LEU A 180 2.01 -5.96 17.24
N THR A 181 2.66 -6.51 16.22
CA THR A 181 2.02 -6.77 14.91
C THR A 181 0.89 -7.78 15.04
N TYR A 182 1.13 -8.87 15.77
CA TYR A 182 0.14 -9.92 16.01
C TYR A 182 -1.09 -9.37 16.75
N LEU A 183 -0.85 -8.67 17.87
CA LEU A 183 -1.94 -8.10 18.68
C LEU A 183 -2.70 -7.01 17.92
N SER A 184 -2.00 -6.16 17.16
CA SER A 184 -2.62 -5.12 16.35
C SER A 184 -3.55 -5.71 15.31
N ALA A 185 -3.13 -6.75 14.59
CA ALA A 185 -3.99 -7.41 13.60
C ALA A 185 -5.24 -8.03 14.23
N LYS A 186 -5.10 -8.72 15.37
CA LYS A 186 -6.24 -9.25 16.14
C LYS A 186 -7.19 -8.15 16.59
N ASN A 187 -6.66 -7.05 17.11
CA ASN A 187 -7.46 -5.94 17.59
C ASN A 187 -8.20 -5.23 16.46
N ILE A 188 -7.56 -5.03 15.30
CA ILE A 188 -8.20 -4.46 14.11
C ILE A 188 -9.31 -5.38 13.60
N GLU A 189 -9.09 -6.69 13.51
CA GLU A 189 -10.11 -7.65 13.09
C GLU A 189 -11.35 -7.60 13.99
N ASN A 190 -11.14 -7.70 15.30
CA ASN A 190 -12.22 -7.66 16.28
C ASN A 190 -12.99 -6.33 16.28
N PHE A 191 -12.28 -5.22 16.10
CA PHE A 191 -12.87 -3.90 15.97
C PHE A 191 -13.69 -3.80 14.68
N TYR A 192 -13.11 -4.15 13.55
CA TYR A 192 -13.75 -4.03 12.24
C TYR A 192 -15.00 -4.90 12.14
N ASN A 193 -14.96 -6.13 12.64
CA ASN A 193 -16.11 -7.03 12.65
C ASN A 193 -17.32 -6.47 13.44
N LYS A 194 -17.08 -5.61 14.44
CA LYS A 194 -18.16 -4.97 15.23
C LYS A 194 -18.79 -3.78 14.51
N ILE A 195 -18.05 -3.08 13.67
CA ILE A 195 -18.53 -1.87 12.98
C ILE A 195 -18.95 -2.11 11.53
N SER A 196 -18.51 -3.19 10.88
CA SER A 196 -18.65 -3.45 9.44
C SER A 196 -20.09 -3.64 8.96
N LYS A 197 -21.06 -3.73 9.87
CA LYS A 197 -22.51 -3.84 9.53
C LYS A 197 -23.05 -2.60 8.77
N LYS A 198 -22.29 -1.51 8.69
CA LYS A 198 -22.61 -0.29 7.93
C LYS A 198 -21.58 -0.05 6.81
N ASN A 199 -21.44 -0.98 5.88
CA ASN A 199 -20.49 -0.89 4.77
C ASN A 199 -20.76 0.32 3.85
N SER A 200 -20.21 1.48 4.20
CA SER A 200 -20.06 2.62 3.29
C SER A 200 -18.56 2.92 3.10
N ASN A 201 -18.20 3.47 1.93
CA ASN A 201 -16.82 3.93 1.70
C ASN A 201 -16.37 4.94 2.76
N ARG A 202 -17.29 5.78 3.27
CA ARG A 202 -17.04 6.72 4.37
C ARG A 202 -16.66 5.98 5.66
N SER A 203 -17.34 4.88 5.99
CA SER A 203 -17.03 4.06 7.15
C SER A 203 -15.63 3.44 7.06
N LEU A 204 -15.24 2.92 5.90
CA LEU A 204 -13.90 2.35 5.68
C LEU A 204 -12.82 3.42 5.79
N PHE A 205 -13.03 4.61 5.22
CA PHE A 205 -12.10 5.73 5.34
C PHE A 205 -11.85 6.13 6.79
N LEU A 206 -12.90 6.21 7.61
CA LEU A 206 -12.77 6.51 9.04
C LEU A 206 -12.01 5.43 9.80
N VAL A 207 -12.14 4.16 9.41
CA VAL A 207 -11.32 3.06 9.96
C VAL A 207 -9.85 3.26 9.64
N LEU A 208 -9.49 3.59 8.40
CA LEU A 208 -8.12 3.89 8.00
C LEU A 208 -7.54 5.05 8.83
N LEU A 209 -8.29 6.13 8.98
CA LEU A 209 -7.89 7.28 9.81
C LEU A 209 -7.70 6.88 11.28
N THR A 210 -8.56 6.02 11.82
CA THR A 210 -8.46 5.52 13.20
C THR A 210 -7.14 4.77 13.41
N ILE A 211 -6.82 3.84 12.51
CA ILE A 211 -5.57 3.06 12.57
C ILE A 211 -4.34 3.99 12.47
N LEU A 212 -4.35 4.95 11.54
CA LEU A 212 -3.25 5.88 11.36
C LEU A 212 -3.07 6.85 12.53
N LYS A 213 -4.17 7.28 13.17
CA LYS A 213 -4.12 8.20 14.31
C LYS A 213 -3.49 7.54 15.55
N LEU A 214 -3.79 6.26 15.78
CA LEU A 214 -3.33 5.51 16.95
C LEU A 214 -1.87 5.06 16.84
N GLY A 215 -1.47 4.49 15.72
CA GLY A 215 -0.17 3.83 15.59
C GLY A 215 -0.17 2.40 16.13
N LEU A 216 0.92 1.67 15.83
CA LEU A 216 1.05 0.23 16.09
C LEU A 216 1.03 -0.08 17.59
N GLU A 217 1.71 0.72 18.41
CA GLU A 217 1.86 0.52 19.85
C GLU A 217 0.52 0.64 20.57
N MET A 218 -0.27 1.64 20.23
CA MET A 218 -1.58 1.86 20.84
C MET A 218 -2.59 0.78 20.42
N ILE A 219 -2.51 0.34 19.17
CA ILE A 219 -3.40 -0.71 18.66
C ILE A 219 -3.02 -2.07 19.24
N GLY A 220 -1.71 -2.36 19.39
CA GLY A 220 -1.19 -3.62 19.93
C GLY A 220 -1.14 -3.70 21.45
N SER A 221 -1.60 -2.67 22.18
CA SER A 221 -1.66 -2.68 23.64
C SER A 221 -2.81 -3.51 24.19
N GLU A 222 -2.84 -3.73 25.50
CA GLU A 222 -3.95 -4.37 26.19
C GLU A 222 -5.27 -3.62 25.98
N ASP A 223 -5.23 -2.28 25.95
CA ASP A 223 -6.36 -1.39 25.71
C ASP A 223 -6.65 -1.17 24.21
N GLY A 224 -5.98 -1.87 23.30
CA GLY A 224 -6.05 -1.64 21.85
C GLY A 224 -7.46 -1.65 21.27
N GLN A 225 -8.36 -2.48 21.79
CA GLN A 225 -9.78 -2.51 21.41
C GLN A 225 -10.52 -1.23 21.80
N GLU A 226 -10.28 -0.72 23.01
CA GLU A 226 -10.92 0.50 23.50
C GLU A 226 -10.34 1.73 22.79
N ASN A 227 -9.02 1.76 22.57
CA ASN A 227 -8.36 2.82 21.79
C ASN A 227 -8.95 2.93 20.37
N LEU A 228 -9.15 1.81 19.68
CA LEU A 228 -9.77 1.79 18.36
C LEU A 228 -11.22 2.32 18.38
N ARG A 229 -12.02 1.91 19.38
CA ARG A 229 -13.41 2.32 19.48
C ARG A 229 -13.57 3.80 19.83
N SER A 230 -12.83 4.29 20.82
CA SER A 230 -12.90 5.67 21.27
C SER A 230 -12.46 6.63 20.17
N THR A 231 -11.33 6.33 19.52
CA THR A 231 -10.81 7.15 18.40
C THR A 231 -11.75 7.14 17.19
N TYR A 232 -12.33 6.00 16.85
CA TYR A 232 -13.30 5.92 15.76
C TYR A 232 -14.56 6.73 16.05
N LYS A 233 -15.07 6.66 17.28
CA LYS A 233 -16.24 7.44 17.72
C LYS A 233 -15.96 8.93 17.68
N GLU A 234 -14.81 9.38 18.15
CA GLU A 234 -14.35 10.77 18.06
C GLU A 234 -14.33 11.27 16.61
N LEU A 235 -13.71 10.48 15.71
CA LEU A 235 -13.66 10.83 14.28
C LEU A 235 -15.05 10.85 13.62
N MET A 236 -15.95 9.96 14.03
CA MET A 236 -17.35 9.97 13.57
C MET A 236 -18.09 11.24 14.01
N GLU A 237 -17.84 11.71 15.23
CA GLU A 237 -18.48 12.94 15.76
C GLU A 237 -17.96 14.19 15.07
N GLN A 238 -16.66 14.27 14.80
CA GLN A 238 -16.02 15.38 14.08
C GLN A 238 -16.45 15.50 12.60
N ASN A 239 -16.97 14.43 12.01
CA ASN A 239 -17.38 14.37 10.61
C ASN A 239 -18.90 14.27 10.41
N LYS A 240 -19.69 14.73 11.38
CA LYS A 240 -21.17 14.75 11.28
C LYS A 240 -21.70 15.94 10.47
N ASP A 241 -20.89 16.96 10.25
CA ASP A 241 -21.15 18.12 9.41
C ASP A 241 -20.66 17.85 7.96
#